data_a9634893581e52dd5122f87ba737cc2f
#
_entry.id   a9634893581e52dd5122f87ba737cc2f
#
_cell.length_a   1.000
_cell.length_b   1.000
_cell.length_c   1.000
_cell.angle_alpha   90.00
_cell.angle_beta   90.00
_cell.angle_gamma   90.00
#
_symmetry.space_group_name_H-M   'P 1'
#
loop_
_entity.id
_entity.type
_entity.pdbx_description
1 polymer ?
#
loop_
_entity_poly.entity_id
_entity_poly.type
_entity_poly.pdbx_seq_one_letter_code
_entity_poly.pdbx_strand_id
1 'polypeptide(L)'
;MGNSALKSHLETSQKTGVFQLTGKGLQEFPEELQRLTSNLRTVDLSGNKIEVLPAAIGNFLQLKSLTLNCNKLTSVPSEIGKLKKLETLSLNGNRIQQLPPGLGQLKALRTLSLAGNQISEFPPGLATLRHLDLLDLSRNQIQNVPEHVSELQAIEINLNQNQISVLSAEVSRCPRLKVLRLEENCLELSSIPLSILSGSQVSLFSVEGNLFEVKKLRDLEGYDKYMERFTATKKKFT
;
A
#
# COMPACT_ATOMS: atom_id res chain seq x y z
N MET A 1 -19.04 -23.72 -4.04
CA MET A 1 -18.80 -23.72 -5.49
C MET A 1 -18.78 -25.16 -5.99
N GLY A 2 -19.38 -25.46 -7.15
CA GLY A 2 -19.31 -26.81 -7.71
C GLY A 2 -17.91 -27.10 -8.25
N ASN A 3 -17.45 -28.33 -8.06
CA ASN A 3 -16.12 -28.81 -8.50
C ASN A 3 -15.82 -28.54 -9.99
N SER A 4 -16.84 -28.53 -10.84
CA SER A 4 -16.69 -28.30 -12.29
C SER A 4 -16.29 -26.87 -12.64
N ALA A 5 -16.81 -25.86 -11.94
CA ALA A 5 -16.48 -24.46 -12.18
C ALA A 5 -15.05 -24.15 -11.79
N LEU A 6 -14.59 -24.65 -10.63
CA LEU A 6 -13.22 -24.49 -10.20
C LEU A 6 -12.23 -25.18 -11.17
N LYS A 7 -12.57 -26.38 -11.64
CA LYS A 7 -11.75 -27.12 -12.61
C LYS A 7 -11.55 -26.33 -13.90
N SER A 8 -12.60 -25.74 -14.45
CA SER A 8 -12.51 -24.90 -15.65
C SER A 8 -11.60 -23.68 -15.45
N HIS A 9 -11.70 -23.00 -14.29
CA HIS A 9 -10.81 -21.90 -13.95
C HIS A 9 -9.34 -22.34 -13.86
N LEU A 10 -9.07 -23.51 -13.27
CA LEU A 10 -7.71 -24.04 -13.16
C LEU A 10 -7.10 -24.36 -14.54
N GLU A 11 -7.88 -24.96 -15.44
CA GLU A 11 -7.42 -25.26 -16.80
C GLU A 11 -7.08 -23.98 -17.59
N THR A 12 -7.91 -22.96 -17.49
CA THR A 12 -7.65 -21.64 -18.10
C THR A 12 -6.40 -21.01 -17.50
N SER A 13 -6.26 -21.06 -16.19
CA SER A 13 -5.13 -20.47 -15.47
C SER A 13 -3.81 -21.14 -15.80
N GLN A 14 -3.81 -22.44 -16.02
CA GLN A 14 -2.63 -23.17 -16.46
C GLN A 14 -2.09 -22.65 -17.80
N LYS A 15 -2.98 -22.24 -18.69
CA LYS A 15 -2.62 -21.70 -20.01
C LYS A 15 -2.24 -20.23 -19.98
N THR A 16 -2.95 -19.44 -19.19
CA THR A 16 -2.83 -17.97 -19.18
C THR A 16 -1.86 -17.45 -18.14
N GLY A 17 -1.62 -18.20 -17.07
CA GLY A 17 -0.90 -17.72 -15.88
C GLY A 17 -1.71 -16.78 -14.99
N VAL A 18 -3.03 -16.68 -15.23
CA VAL A 18 -3.94 -15.80 -14.48
C VAL A 18 -5.03 -16.62 -13.83
N PHE A 19 -5.16 -16.50 -12.50
CA PHE A 19 -6.28 -17.05 -11.75
C PHE A 19 -7.08 -15.90 -11.14
N GLN A 20 -8.35 -15.79 -11.54
CA GLN A 20 -9.24 -14.76 -11.05
C GLN A 20 -10.57 -15.39 -10.63
N LEU A 21 -10.89 -15.31 -9.35
CA LEU A 21 -12.09 -15.88 -8.79
C LEU A 21 -12.63 -14.96 -7.69
N THR A 22 -13.32 -13.90 -8.12
CA THR A 22 -13.80 -12.82 -7.24
C THR A 22 -15.26 -13.00 -6.88
N GLY A 23 -15.64 -12.63 -5.64
CA GLY A 23 -17.03 -12.59 -5.21
C GLY A 23 -17.75 -13.93 -5.19
N LYS A 24 -17.06 -15.03 -4.90
CA LYS A 24 -17.60 -16.40 -4.94
C LYS A 24 -17.86 -17.02 -3.57
N GLY A 25 -17.70 -16.23 -2.49
CA GLY A 25 -17.92 -16.72 -1.14
C GLY A 25 -16.88 -17.73 -0.66
N LEU A 26 -15.70 -17.76 -1.27
CA LEU A 26 -14.62 -18.65 -0.84
C LEU A 26 -14.21 -18.34 0.61
N GLN A 27 -14.19 -19.38 1.45
CA GLN A 27 -13.78 -19.27 2.85
C GLN A 27 -12.28 -19.52 3.05
N GLU A 28 -11.65 -20.20 2.11
CA GLU A 28 -10.25 -20.58 2.15
C GLU A 28 -9.55 -20.28 0.84
N PHE A 29 -8.23 -20.09 0.92
CA PHE A 29 -7.37 -20.04 -0.25
C PHE A 29 -7.41 -21.40 -0.95
N PRO A 30 -7.74 -21.48 -2.27
CA PRO A 30 -7.93 -22.75 -2.95
C PRO A 30 -6.64 -23.59 -2.94
N GLU A 31 -6.67 -24.75 -2.31
CA GLU A 31 -5.53 -25.66 -2.21
C GLU A 31 -5.10 -26.19 -3.57
N GLU A 32 -6.03 -26.29 -4.50
CA GLU A 32 -5.81 -26.74 -5.87
C GLU A 32 -4.83 -25.84 -6.64
N LEU A 33 -4.69 -24.58 -6.25
CA LEU A 33 -3.72 -23.67 -6.85
C LEU A 33 -2.28 -24.11 -6.69
N GLN A 34 -1.97 -24.98 -5.69
CA GLN A 34 -0.63 -25.53 -5.50
C GLN A 34 -0.12 -26.33 -6.71
N ARG A 35 -1.00 -26.78 -7.56
CA ARG A 35 -0.65 -27.45 -8.82
C ARG A 35 -0.14 -26.48 -9.89
N LEU A 36 -0.34 -25.18 -9.70
CA LEU A 36 -0.03 -24.12 -10.67
C LEU A 36 1.09 -23.19 -10.18
N THR A 37 1.89 -23.60 -9.22
CA THR A 37 2.95 -22.77 -8.62
C THR A 37 4.00 -22.31 -9.62
N SER A 38 4.26 -23.08 -10.67
CA SER A 38 5.20 -22.71 -11.74
C SER A 38 4.58 -21.87 -12.85
N ASN A 39 3.26 -21.76 -12.91
CA ASN A 39 2.55 -21.10 -14.00
C ASN A 39 1.97 -19.74 -13.63
N LEU A 40 1.47 -19.57 -12.40
CA LEU A 40 0.72 -18.38 -12.02
C LEU A 40 1.62 -17.17 -11.89
N ARG A 41 1.22 -16.10 -12.59
CA ARG A 41 1.77 -14.75 -12.51
C ARG A 41 0.83 -13.76 -11.88
N THR A 42 -0.47 -14.01 -11.95
CA THR A 42 -1.51 -13.16 -11.38
C THR A 42 -2.55 -14.00 -10.66
N VAL A 43 -2.82 -13.64 -9.41
CA VAL A 43 -3.90 -14.21 -8.60
C VAL A 43 -4.76 -13.08 -8.05
N ASP A 44 -6.05 -13.13 -8.33
CA ASP A 44 -7.05 -12.22 -7.74
C ASP A 44 -8.18 -13.03 -7.12
N LEU A 45 -8.29 -12.97 -5.80
CA LEU A 45 -9.31 -13.63 -4.99
C LEU A 45 -10.13 -12.61 -4.20
N SER A 46 -10.28 -11.40 -4.71
CA SER A 46 -10.98 -10.32 -4.02
C SER A 46 -12.47 -10.63 -3.83
N GLY A 47 -13.07 -10.02 -2.79
CA GLY A 47 -14.49 -10.12 -2.51
C GLY A 47 -14.93 -11.51 -2.03
N ASN A 48 -14.07 -12.27 -1.41
CA ASN A 48 -14.37 -13.56 -0.81
C ASN A 48 -14.45 -13.46 0.73
N LYS A 49 -14.31 -14.57 1.43
CA LYS A 49 -14.38 -14.65 2.88
C LYS A 49 -13.14 -15.32 3.48
N ILE A 50 -12.00 -15.18 2.80
CA ILE A 50 -10.75 -15.84 3.17
C ILE A 50 -10.20 -15.20 4.45
N GLU A 51 -9.95 -16.02 5.47
CA GLU A 51 -9.44 -15.59 6.76
C GLU A 51 -7.92 -15.78 6.90
N VAL A 52 -7.36 -16.74 6.18
CA VAL A 52 -5.94 -17.10 6.27
C VAL A 52 -5.31 -17.16 4.89
N LEU A 53 -4.23 -16.43 4.69
CA LEU A 53 -3.34 -16.63 3.55
C LEU A 53 -2.30 -17.68 3.99
N PRO A 54 -2.27 -18.87 3.35
CA PRO A 54 -1.41 -19.96 3.82
C PRO A 54 0.07 -19.68 3.54
N ALA A 55 0.95 -20.27 4.35
CA ALA A 55 2.40 -20.19 4.15
C ALA A 55 2.84 -20.72 2.77
N ALA A 56 2.07 -21.63 2.20
CA ALA A 56 2.27 -22.18 0.86
C ALA A 56 2.19 -21.12 -0.26
N ILE A 57 1.71 -19.89 0.02
CA ILE A 57 1.80 -18.77 -0.93
C ILE A 57 3.25 -18.54 -1.37
N GLY A 58 4.22 -18.82 -0.52
CA GLY A 58 5.64 -18.69 -0.82
C GLY A 58 6.15 -19.61 -1.93
N ASN A 59 5.36 -20.58 -2.36
CA ASN A 59 5.71 -21.49 -3.44
C ASN A 59 5.42 -20.94 -4.85
N PHE A 60 4.66 -19.85 -4.95
CA PHE A 60 4.28 -19.23 -6.23
C PHE A 60 5.38 -18.30 -6.74
N LEU A 61 6.53 -18.85 -7.10
CA LEU A 61 7.76 -18.09 -7.38
C LEU A 61 7.69 -17.24 -8.66
N GLN A 62 6.70 -17.47 -9.53
CA GLN A 62 6.49 -16.67 -10.75
C GLN A 62 5.49 -15.54 -10.54
N LEU A 63 4.89 -15.43 -9.36
CA LEU A 63 3.82 -14.47 -9.09
C LEU A 63 4.32 -13.03 -9.17
N LYS A 64 3.64 -12.21 -9.97
CA LYS A 64 3.88 -10.77 -10.15
C LYS A 64 2.82 -9.90 -9.51
N SER A 65 1.58 -10.40 -9.45
CA SER A 65 0.46 -9.66 -8.87
C SER A 65 -0.38 -10.58 -7.99
N LEU A 66 -0.59 -10.17 -6.75
CA LEU A 66 -1.45 -10.83 -5.78
C LEU A 66 -2.46 -9.82 -5.23
N THR A 67 -3.74 -10.08 -5.46
CA THR A 67 -4.84 -9.24 -4.99
C THR A 67 -5.83 -10.05 -4.18
N LEU A 68 -6.02 -9.66 -2.93
CA LEU A 68 -6.91 -10.29 -1.95
C LEU A 68 -7.79 -9.23 -1.26
N ASN A 69 -8.24 -8.23 -2.01
CA ASN A 69 -9.07 -7.16 -1.46
C ASN A 69 -10.40 -7.68 -0.95
N CYS A 70 -10.93 -7.04 0.09
CA CYS A 70 -12.25 -7.36 0.64
C CYS A 70 -12.39 -8.84 1.01
N ASN A 71 -11.47 -9.33 1.79
CA ASN A 71 -11.52 -10.62 2.47
C ASN A 71 -11.56 -10.39 4.00
N LYS A 72 -11.15 -11.38 4.77
CA LYS A 72 -11.14 -11.33 6.23
C LYS A 72 -9.75 -11.64 6.81
N LEU A 73 -8.70 -11.36 6.05
CA LEU A 73 -7.33 -11.64 6.46
C LEU A 73 -6.95 -10.82 7.70
N THR A 74 -6.37 -11.48 8.69
CA THR A 74 -5.87 -10.84 9.91
C THR A 74 -4.35 -10.68 9.90
N SER A 75 -3.65 -11.42 9.05
CA SER A 75 -2.20 -11.40 8.94
C SER A 75 -1.74 -11.82 7.54
N VAL A 76 -0.46 -11.60 7.28
CA VAL A 76 0.25 -12.06 6.08
C VAL A 76 1.41 -12.95 6.54
N PRO A 77 1.58 -14.16 5.98
CA PRO A 77 2.69 -15.03 6.38
C PRO A 77 4.04 -14.47 5.91
N SER A 78 5.10 -14.72 6.69
CA SER A 78 6.45 -14.28 6.34
C SER A 78 6.97 -14.91 5.03
N GLU A 79 6.42 -16.05 4.64
CA GLU A 79 6.72 -16.75 3.38
C GLU A 79 6.37 -15.92 2.15
N ILE A 80 5.55 -14.86 2.28
CA ILE A 80 5.33 -13.89 1.21
C ILE A 80 6.66 -13.34 0.67
N GLY A 81 7.65 -13.19 1.53
CA GLY A 81 8.98 -12.68 1.19
C GLY A 81 9.76 -13.53 0.18
N LYS A 82 9.32 -14.76 -0.08
CA LYS A 82 9.90 -15.63 -1.11
C LYS A 82 9.53 -15.23 -2.53
N LEU A 83 8.49 -14.39 -2.69
CA LEU A 83 7.95 -13.97 -3.99
C LEU A 83 8.79 -12.85 -4.61
N LYS A 84 9.99 -13.18 -5.07
CA LYS A 84 10.98 -12.20 -5.56
C LYS A 84 10.57 -11.47 -6.84
N LYS A 85 9.56 -11.95 -7.54
CA LYS A 85 9.01 -11.31 -8.75
C LYS A 85 7.74 -10.50 -8.49
N LEU A 86 7.24 -10.51 -7.25
CA LEU A 86 6.00 -9.80 -6.92
C LEU A 86 6.18 -8.29 -7.05
N GLU A 87 5.39 -7.68 -7.91
CA GLU A 87 5.37 -6.25 -8.20
C GLU A 87 4.20 -5.53 -7.56
N THR A 88 3.06 -6.23 -7.42
CA THR A 88 1.84 -5.68 -6.81
C THR A 88 1.31 -6.61 -5.74
N LEU A 89 1.11 -6.06 -4.55
CA LEU A 89 0.42 -6.72 -3.43
C LEU A 89 -0.70 -5.80 -2.97
N SER A 90 -1.94 -6.25 -3.16
CA SER A 90 -3.14 -5.48 -2.76
C SER A 90 -3.98 -6.30 -1.78
N LEU A 91 -4.13 -5.75 -0.58
CA LEU A 91 -4.80 -6.38 0.56
C LEU A 91 -5.82 -5.43 1.20
N ASN A 92 -6.45 -4.57 0.40
CA ASN A 92 -7.42 -3.58 0.88
C ASN A 92 -8.65 -4.24 1.49
N GLY A 93 -9.23 -3.59 2.50
CA GLY A 93 -10.50 -4.06 3.07
C GLY A 93 -10.39 -5.41 3.80
N ASN A 94 -9.31 -5.64 4.48
CA ASN A 94 -9.09 -6.79 5.36
C ASN A 94 -9.06 -6.36 6.84
N ARG A 95 -8.47 -7.16 7.71
CA ARG A 95 -8.37 -6.94 9.15
C ARG A 95 -6.92 -7.02 9.64
N ILE A 96 -5.98 -6.66 8.79
CA ILE A 96 -4.54 -6.77 9.06
C ILE A 96 -4.14 -5.68 10.06
N GLN A 97 -3.43 -6.07 11.12
CA GLN A 97 -2.91 -5.16 12.14
C GLN A 97 -1.43 -4.89 12.01
N GLN A 98 -0.67 -5.86 11.50
CA GLN A 98 0.79 -5.79 11.36
C GLN A 98 1.24 -6.49 10.08
N LEU A 99 2.40 -6.08 9.58
CA LEU A 99 3.07 -6.72 8.45
C LEU A 99 4.16 -7.67 8.95
N PRO A 100 4.39 -8.79 8.26
CA PRO A 100 5.46 -9.72 8.65
C PRO A 100 6.83 -9.15 8.31
N PRO A 101 7.88 -9.52 9.04
CA PRO A 101 9.26 -9.11 8.72
C PRO A 101 9.69 -9.50 7.30
N GLY A 102 9.20 -10.64 6.80
CA GLY A 102 9.50 -11.13 5.45
C GLY A 102 9.06 -10.21 4.32
N LEU A 103 8.13 -9.29 4.57
CA LEU A 103 7.65 -8.35 3.55
C LEU A 103 8.80 -7.53 2.95
N GLY A 104 9.78 -7.14 3.75
CA GLY A 104 10.96 -6.39 3.29
C GLY A 104 11.83 -7.13 2.28
N GLN A 105 11.60 -8.41 2.06
CA GLN A 105 12.32 -9.24 1.08
C GLN A 105 11.70 -9.20 -0.32
N LEU A 106 10.58 -8.53 -0.51
CA LEU A 106 9.91 -8.37 -1.81
C LEU A 106 10.62 -7.35 -2.70
N LYS A 107 11.77 -7.72 -3.25
CA LYS A 107 12.68 -6.79 -3.95
C LYS A 107 12.11 -6.17 -5.21
N ALA A 108 11.15 -6.80 -5.86
CA ALA A 108 10.51 -6.28 -7.05
C ALA A 108 9.23 -5.47 -6.77
N LEU A 109 8.82 -5.35 -5.51
CA LEU A 109 7.54 -4.73 -5.17
C LEU A 109 7.52 -3.24 -5.53
N ARG A 110 6.50 -2.85 -6.31
CA ARG A 110 6.24 -1.48 -6.76
C ARG A 110 5.02 -0.86 -6.11
N THR A 111 3.99 -1.68 -5.86
CA THR A 111 2.73 -1.24 -5.25
C THR A 111 2.40 -2.10 -4.06
N LEU A 112 2.25 -1.46 -2.90
CA LEU A 112 1.74 -2.08 -1.67
C LEU A 112 0.50 -1.32 -1.24
N SER A 113 -0.65 -1.99 -1.27
CA SER A 113 -1.93 -1.39 -0.90
C SER A 113 -2.55 -2.15 0.27
N LEU A 114 -2.77 -1.43 1.36
CA LEU A 114 -3.28 -1.92 2.64
C LEU A 114 -4.41 -1.03 3.16
N ALA A 115 -5.12 -0.37 2.26
CA ALA A 115 -6.20 0.53 2.64
C ALA A 115 -7.35 -0.21 3.34
N GLY A 116 -7.97 0.42 4.34
CA GLY A 116 -9.11 -0.18 5.01
C GLY A 116 -8.77 -1.43 5.82
N ASN A 117 -7.67 -1.42 6.52
CA ASN A 117 -7.26 -2.45 7.47
C ASN A 117 -7.32 -1.91 8.92
N GLN A 118 -6.59 -2.51 9.83
CA GLN A 118 -6.56 -2.17 11.25
C GLN A 118 -5.13 -1.85 11.72
N ILE A 119 -4.32 -1.28 10.83
CA ILE A 119 -2.93 -0.93 11.13
C ILE A 119 -2.92 0.32 12.01
N SER A 120 -2.31 0.21 13.20
CA SER A 120 -2.22 1.30 14.18
C SER A 120 -0.84 1.94 14.27
N GLU A 121 0.20 1.24 13.80
CA GLU A 121 1.56 1.76 13.72
C GLU A 121 2.02 1.86 12.28
N PHE A 122 2.69 2.97 11.94
CA PHE A 122 3.33 3.10 10.63
C PHE A 122 4.33 1.95 10.44
N PRO A 123 4.19 1.12 9.38
CA PRO A 123 4.94 -0.13 9.29
C PRO A 123 6.46 0.10 9.23
N PRO A 124 7.25 -0.54 10.10
CA PRO A 124 8.69 -0.58 9.96
C PRO A 124 9.10 -1.59 8.87
N GLY A 125 10.37 -1.56 8.48
CA GLY A 125 10.93 -2.59 7.59
C GLY A 125 10.63 -2.42 6.11
N LEU A 126 10.10 -1.27 5.69
CA LEU A 126 9.82 -0.98 4.28
C LEU A 126 11.01 -0.33 3.55
N ALA A 127 12.08 -0.01 4.25
CA ALA A 127 13.29 0.63 3.71
C ALA A 127 13.98 -0.21 2.62
N THR A 128 13.89 -1.53 2.73
CA THR A 128 14.49 -2.48 1.78
C THR A 128 13.74 -2.62 0.48
N LEU A 129 12.53 -2.06 0.40
CA LEU A 129 11.69 -2.06 -0.81
C LEU A 129 12.10 -0.91 -1.74
N ARG A 130 13.24 -1.07 -2.41
CA ARG A 130 13.89 -0.01 -3.21
C ARG A 130 13.10 0.43 -4.43
N HIS A 131 12.20 -0.39 -4.93
CA HIS A 131 11.38 -0.11 -6.10
C HIS A 131 9.93 0.23 -5.75
N LEU A 132 9.62 0.36 -4.46
CA LEU A 132 8.28 0.72 -4.02
C LEU A 132 7.94 2.14 -4.49
N ASP A 133 6.95 2.25 -5.38
CA ASP A 133 6.50 3.52 -5.94
C ASP A 133 5.26 4.04 -5.21
N LEU A 134 4.34 3.16 -4.87
CA LEU A 134 3.08 3.49 -4.19
C LEU A 134 2.92 2.69 -2.90
N LEU A 135 2.73 3.41 -1.81
CA LEU A 135 2.32 2.87 -0.51
C LEU A 135 0.96 3.46 -0.13
N ASP A 136 -0.08 2.63 -0.11
CA ASP A 136 -1.41 3.03 0.33
C ASP A 136 -1.73 2.42 1.70
N LEU A 137 -1.79 3.28 2.71
CA LEU A 137 -2.15 2.96 4.09
C LEU A 137 -3.42 3.72 4.51
N SER A 138 -4.21 4.20 3.56
CA SER A 138 -5.42 4.95 3.85
C SER A 138 -6.45 4.11 4.61
N ARG A 139 -7.32 4.78 5.37
CA ARG A 139 -8.38 4.13 6.15
C ARG A 139 -7.85 3.03 7.09
N ASN A 140 -6.85 3.39 7.86
CA ASN A 140 -6.32 2.59 8.97
C ASN A 140 -6.46 3.38 10.27
N GLN A 141 -5.66 3.07 11.28
CA GLN A 141 -5.73 3.68 12.61
C GLN A 141 -4.38 4.27 13.04
N ILE A 142 -3.57 4.71 12.08
CA ILE A 142 -2.23 5.24 12.33
C ILE A 142 -2.36 6.61 12.98
N GLN A 143 -1.61 6.85 14.07
CA GLN A 143 -1.63 8.10 14.83
C GLN A 143 -0.37 8.95 14.64
N ASN A 144 0.71 8.35 14.20
CA ASN A 144 2.02 8.98 14.12
C ASN A 144 2.77 8.52 12.86
N VAL A 145 3.36 9.48 12.16
CA VAL A 145 4.35 9.19 11.11
C VAL A 145 5.74 9.38 11.71
N PRO A 146 6.46 8.29 11.99
CA PRO A 146 7.74 8.33 12.72
C PRO A 146 8.92 8.71 11.82
N GLU A 147 10.08 8.91 12.45
CA GLU A 147 11.31 9.35 11.77
C GLU A 147 11.80 8.39 10.69
N HIS A 148 11.58 7.08 10.87
CA HIS A 148 12.02 6.07 9.88
C HIS A 148 11.28 6.17 8.53
N VAL A 149 10.25 7.03 8.41
CA VAL A 149 9.61 7.32 7.11
C VAL A 149 10.61 7.82 6.07
N SER A 150 11.70 8.47 6.50
CA SER A 150 12.76 8.98 5.61
C SER A 150 13.42 7.90 4.76
N GLU A 151 13.36 6.65 5.19
CA GLU A 151 13.96 5.50 4.51
C GLU A 151 13.12 5.00 3.32
N LEU A 152 11.87 5.43 3.22
CA LEU A 152 10.97 4.99 2.15
C LEU A 152 11.36 5.55 0.80
N GLN A 153 11.33 4.69 -0.21
CA GLN A 153 11.61 5.04 -1.61
C GLN A 153 10.34 5.42 -2.39
N ALA A 154 9.17 5.40 -1.76
CA ALA A 154 7.90 5.64 -2.42
C ALA A 154 7.82 7.02 -3.07
N ILE A 155 7.20 7.07 -4.25
CA ILE A 155 6.86 8.30 -4.97
C ILE A 155 5.56 8.88 -4.41
N GLU A 156 4.61 8.00 -4.04
CA GLU A 156 3.35 8.36 -3.42
C GLU A 156 3.13 7.57 -2.13
N ILE A 157 2.78 8.31 -1.06
CA ILE A 157 2.33 7.75 0.21
C ILE A 157 0.93 8.28 0.48
N ASN A 158 -0.05 7.38 0.57
CA ASN A 158 -1.43 7.73 0.90
C ASN A 158 -1.73 7.31 2.34
N LEU A 159 -1.99 8.29 3.19
CA LEU A 159 -2.34 8.14 4.59
C LEU A 159 -3.70 8.79 4.91
N ASN A 160 -4.54 8.97 3.90
CA ASN A 160 -5.88 9.54 4.09
C ASN A 160 -6.70 8.74 5.09
N GLN A 161 -7.55 9.41 5.87
CA GLN A 161 -8.49 8.75 6.78
C GLN A 161 -7.79 7.82 7.79
N ASN A 162 -6.80 8.36 8.47
CA ASN A 162 -6.21 7.79 9.67
C ASN A 162 -6.52 8.70 10.86
N GLN A 163 -5.71 8.65 11.90
CA GLN A 163 -5.84 9.47 13.11
C GLN A 163 -4.54 10.22 13.39
N ILE A 164 -3.81 10.60 12.32
CA ILE A 164 -2.47 11.15 12.44
C ILE A 164 -2.53 12.56 13.02
N SER A 165 -1.87 12.74 14.17
CA SER A 165 -1.66 14.03 14.83
C SER A 165 -0.19 14.45 14.86
N VAL A 166 0.73 13.51 14.66
CA VAL A 166 2.18 13.75 14.65
C VAL A 166 2.76 13.33 13.31
N LEU A 167 3.39 14.28 12.63
CA LEU A 167 4.05 14.08 11.35
C LEU A 167 5.52 14.47 11.49
N SER A 168 6.42 13.49 11.42
CA SER A 168 7.86 13.74 11.49
C SER A 168 8.34 14.62 10.34
N ALA A 169 9.21 15.57 10.63
CA ALA A 169 9.89 16.39 9.61
C ALA A 169 10.75 15.54 8.66
N GLU A 170 11.13 14.33 9.07
CA GLU A 170 11.91 13.39 8.27
C GLU A 170 11.19 12.92 6.99
N VAL A 171 9.87 13.12 6.91
CA VAL A 171 9.12 12.84 5.66
C VAL A 171 9.64 13.68 4.48
N SER A 172 10.16 14.87 4.74
CA SER A 172 10.76 15.72 3.70
C SER A 172 12.07 15.19 3.12
N ARG A 173 12.68 14.20 3.79
CA ARG A 173 13.91 13.52 3.35
C ARG A 173 13.67 12.27 2.50
N CYS A 174 12.41 11.87 2.32
CA CYS A 174 12.10 10.76 1.41
C CYS A 174 12.62 11.11 0.00
N PRO A 175 13.55 10.32 -0.57
CA PRO A 175 14.34 10.78 -1.72
C PRO A 175 13.53 10.90 -3.02
N ARG A 176 12.40 10.22 -3.11
CA ARG A 176 11.58 10.18 -4.33
C ARG A 176 10.15 10.67 -4.12
N LEU A 177 9.77 11.07 -2.91
CA LEU A 177 8.38 11.40 -2.56
C LEU A 177 7.91 12.66 -3.28
N LYS A 178 6.83 12.52 -4.07
CA LYS A 178 6.19 13.61 -4.82
C LYS A 178 4.74 13.85 -4.39
N VAL A 179 4.07 12.80 -3.92
CA VAL A 179 2.66 12.87 -3.52
C VAL A 179 2.52 12.36 -2.09
N LEU A 180 2.07 13.23 -1.20
CA LEU A 180 1.78 12.92 0.19
C LEU A 180 0.33 13.28 0.50
N ARG A 181 -0.49 12.26 0.78
CA ARG A 181 -1.91 12.42 1.09
C ARG A 181 -2.16 12.19 2.57
N LEU A 182 -2.72 13.20 3.22
CA LEU A 182 -3.02 13.23 4.66
C LEU A 182 -4.42 13.82 4.93
N GLU A 183 -5.36 13.63 4.00
CA GLU A 183 -6.73 14.11 4.16
C GLU A 183 -7.45 13.36 5.29
N GLU A 184 -8.34 14.05 5.98
CA GLU A 184 -9.17 13.48 7.04
C GLU A 184 -8.34 12.76 8.13
N ASN A 185 -7.37 13.49 8.68
CA ASN A 185 -6.58 13.10 9.84
C ASN A 185 -6.82 14.08 11.02
N CYS A 186 -5.91 14.10 11.97
CA CYS A 186 -5.99 14.93 13.19
C CYS A 186 -4.82 15.93 13.29
N LEU A 187 -4.32 16.42 12.16
CA LEU A 187 -3.22 17.37 12.13
C LEU A 187 -3.71 18.77 12.48
N GLU A 188 -2.96 19.46 13.33
CA GLU A 188 -3.06 20.90 13.52
C GLU A 188 -2.10 21.61 12.56
N LEU A 189 -2.32 22.91 12.31
CA LEU A 189 -1.42 23.69 11.44
C LEU A 189 0.02 23.68 11.95
N SER A 190 0.20 23.76 13.27
CA SER A 190 1.50 23.68 13.94
C SER A 190 2.21 22.32 13.80
N SER A 191 1.46 21.27 13.45
CA SER A 191 2.01 19.92 13.24
C SER A 191 2.64 19.75 11.85
N ILE A 192 2.44 20.69 10.94
CA ILE A 192 2.98 20.61 9.58
C ILE A 192 4.46 20.99 9.58
N PRO A 193 5.38 20.06 9.25
CA PRO A 193 6.79 20.40 9.12
C PRO A 193 7.01 21.37 7.95
N LEU A 194 7.60 22.52 8.22
CA LEU A 194 7.87 23.53 7.21
C LEU A 194 8.80 23.02 6.09
N SER A 195 9.64 22.05 6.41
CA SER A 195 10.54 21.40 5.45
C SER A 195 9.83 20.68 4.30
N ILE A 196 8.58 20.24 4.51
CA ILE A 196 7.76 19.66 3.42
C ILE A 196 7.51 20.73 2.36
N LEU A 197 7.24 21.96 2.78
CA LEU A 197 6.95 23.06 1.87
C LEU A 197 8.24 23.64 1.27
N SER A 198 9.23 23.94 2.10
CA SER A 198 10.44 24.68 1.70
C SER A 198 11.57 23.81 1.14
N GLY A 199 11.70 22.56 1.56
CA GLY A 199 12.90 21.75 1.34
C GLY A 199 12.69 20.32 0.82
N SER A 200 11.47 19.96 0.38
CA SER A 200 11.17 18.65 -0.17
C SER A 200 10.92 18.69 -1.67
N GLN A 201 10.73 17.49 -2.26
CA GLN A 201 10.30 17.34 -3.65
C GLN A 201 8.78 17.17 -3.79
N VAL A 202 8.04 17.24 -2.70
CA VAL A 202 6.59 17.04 -2.70
C VAL A 202 5.91 18.12 -3.53
N SER A 203 5.19 17.70 -4.56
CA SER A 203 4.44 18.56 -5.47
C SER A 203 2.93 18.45 -5.31
N LEU A 204 2.45 17.43 -4.60
CA LEU A 204 1.07 17.31 -4.15
C LEU A 204 1.04 16.94 -2.67
N PHE A 205 0.57 17.87 -1.84
CA PHE A 205 0.41 17.71 -0.41
C PHE A 205 -1.05 17.99 -0.04
N SER A 206 -1.85 16.95 0.16
CA SER A 206 -3.28 17.10 0.43
C SER A 206 -3.58 16.88 1.91
N VAL A 207 -4.25 17.86 2.53
CA VAL A 207 -4.51 17.90 3.98
C VAL A 207 -5.92 18.36 4.34
N GLU A 208 -6.85 18.31 3.41
CA GLU A 208 -8.25 18.64 3.65
C GLU A 208 -8.83 17.78 4.76
N GLY A 209 -9.73 18.31 5.56
CA GLY A 209 -10.40 17.56 6.62
C GLY A 209 -9.57 17.32 7.89
N ASN A 210 -8.48 18.08 8.07
CA ASN A 210 -7.72 18.10 9.32
C ASN A 210 -8.26 19.17 10.29
N LEU A 211 -7.53 19.49 11.37
CA LEU A 211 -7.95 20.40 12.43
C LEU A 211 -7.62 21.88 12.15
N PHE A 212 -7.41 22.24 10.89
CA PHE A 212 -7.16 23.59 10.44
C PHE A 212 -7.77 23.82 9.07
N GLU A 213 -7.99 25.09 8.72
CA GLU A 213 -8.43 25.45 7.37
C GLU A 213 -7.25 25.39 6.38
N VAL A 214 -7.41 24.67 5.27
CA VAL A 214 -6.34 24.46 4.27
C VAL A 214 -5.76 25.75 3.74
N LYS A 215 -6.59 26.81 3.62
CA LYS A 215 -6.13 28.14 3.20
C LYS A 215 -5.02 28.70 4.09
N LYS A 216 -4.92 28.26 5.36
CA LYS A 216 -3.89 28.69 6.30
C LYS A 216 -2.48 28.18 5.97
N LEU A 217 -2.37 27.19 5.11
CA LEU A 217 -1.05 26.76 4.59
C LEU A 217 -0.30 27.91 3.91
N ARG A 218 -1.03 28.87 3.34
CA ARG A 218 -0.44 30.08 2.69
C ARG A 218 0.40 30.90 3.62
N ASP A 219 0.10 30.87 4.91
CA ASP A 219 0.76 31.65 5.94
C ASP A 219 2.07 30.98 6.42
N LEU A 220 2.32 29.75 6.01
CA LEU A 220 3.49 28.98 6.42
C LEU A 220 4.71 29.32 5.55
N GLU A 221 5.87 29.36 6.19
CA GLU A 221 7.15 29.52 5.50
C GLU A 221 7.37 28.39 4.48
N GLY A 222 7.79 28.77 3.27
CA GLY A 222 8.06 27.83 2.19
C GLY A 222 6.84 27.47 1.32
N TYR A 223 5.66 28.02 1.62
CA TYR A 223 4.46 27.77 0.81
C TYR A 223 4.65 28.14 -0.66
N ASP A 224 5.33 29.25 -0.96
CA ASP A 224 5.60 29.70 -2.33
C ASP A 224 6.42 28.66 -3.10
N LYS A 225 7.44 28.08 -2.47
CA LYS A 225 8.27 27.01 -3.05
C LYS A 225 7.46 25.75 -3.35
N TYR A 226 6.56 25.39 -2.44
CA TYR A 226 5.62 24.30 -2.68
C TYR A 226 4.72 24.58 -3.89
N MET A 227 4.15 25.78 -3.98
CA MET A 227 3.27 26.17 -5.08
C MET A 227 3.97 26.21 -6.43
N GLU A 228 5.25 26.52 -6.48
CA GLU A 228 6.07 26.39 -7.70
C GLU A 228 6.12 24.94 -8.18
N ARG A 229 6.38 23.99 -7.28
CA ARG A 229 6.39 22.56 -7.60
C ARG A 229 5.02 22.04 -8.03
N PHE A 230 3.99 22.43 -7.30
CA PHE A 230 2.60 22.06 -7.59
C PHE A 230 2.15 22.53 -8.97
N THR A 231 2.42 23.79 -9.30
CA THR A 231 2.05 24.40 -10.59
C THR A 231 2.83 23.79 -11.74
N ALA A 232 4.13 23.53 -11.57
CA ALA A 232 4.96 22.88 -12.57
C ALA A 232 4.47 21.46 -12.91
N THR A 233 3.95 20.74 -11.91
CA THR A 233 3.39 19.40 -12.11
C THR A 233 2.09 19.46 -12.92
N LYS A 234 1.19 20.41 -12.62
CA LYS A 234 -0.06 20.57 -13.38
C LYS A 234 0.18 20.87 -14.86
N LYS A 235 1.17 21.72 -15.20
CA LYS A 235 1.48 22.09 -16.58
C LYS A 235 1.98 20.92 -17.45
N LYS A 236 2.42 19.83 -16.86
CA LYS A 236 2.85 18.62 -17.60
C LYS A 236 1.69 17.75 -18.06
N PHE A 237 0.49 17.96 -17.51
CA PHE A 237 -0.70 17.16 -17.81
C PHE A 237 -1.78 17.94 -18.58
N THR A 238 -1.53 19.20 -18.92
CA THR A 238 -2.32 20.05 -19.84
C THR A 238 -1.61 20.20 -21.17
#